data_edca531ac3d74de359b570314264a130
#
_entry.id   edca531ac3d74de359b570314264a130
#
_cell.length_a   1.000
_cell.length_b   1.000
_cell.length_c   1.000
_cell.angle_alpha   90.00
_cell.angle_beta   90.00
_cell.angle_gamma   90.00
#
_symmetry.space_group_name_H-M   'P 1'
#
loop_
_entity.id
_entity.type
_entity.pdbx_description
1 polymer ?
#
loop_
_entity_poly.entity_id
_entity_poly.type
_entity_poly.pdbx_seq_one_letter_code
_entity_poly.pdbx_strand_id
1 'polypeptide(L)'
;MQPEHIAEFLTRHPNFFNDFPTLLADLHIPHPHGTHAVSMSERQLIAMRDKVRMLENKLAELIQFGEENDGISDKLHALTLTLLAARSPQDIVAALALHLREGFAVPHHAIRAWNLPADSQSALTDPVPQAARDSVAAMTQPVCGALAINDASDWFGEVSPHLQAFACIPLRP
;
A
#
# COMPACT_ATOMS: atom_id res chain seq x y z
N MET A 1 37.13 -3.44 -29.72
CA MET A 1 36.75 -2.46 -30.74
C MET A 1 37.55 -1.22 -30.46
N GLN A 2 38.35 -0.71 -31.42
CA GLN A 2 39.20 0.47 -31.19
C GLN A 2 38.36 1.74 -31.34
N PRO A 3 38.61 2.80 -30.53
CA PRO A 3 37.85 4.06 -30.59
C PRO A 3 37.78 4.69 -31.98
N GLU A 4 38.84 4.53 -32.77
CA GLU A 4 38.96 5.04 -34.14
C GLU A 4 37.91 4.42 -35.08
N HIS A 5 37.64 3.14 -34.95
CA HIS A 5 36.62 2.44 -35.76
C HIS A 5 35.20 2.95 -35.44
N ILE A 6 34.94 3.32 -34.20
CA ILE A 6 33.64 3.89 -33.80
C ILE A 6 33.49 5.29 -34.41
N ALA A 7 34.54 6.12 -34.34
CA ALA A 7 34.52 7.46 -34.91
C ALA A 7 34.33 7.42 -36.43
N GLU A 8 35.04 6.51 -37.15
CA GLU A 8 34.87 6.30 -38.56
C GLU A 8 33.46 5.80 -38.93
N PHE A 9 32.91 4.87 -38.15
CA PHE A 9 31.53 4.36 -38.32
C PHE A 9 30.52 5.49 -38.23
N LEU A 10 30.58 6.30 -37.14
CA LEU A 10 29.66 7.40 -36.95
C LEU A 10 29.77 8.50 -38.00
N THR A 11 30.98 8.74 -38.51
CA THR A 11 31.20 9.69 -39.60
C THR A 11 30.58 9.22 -40.92
N ARG A 12 30.60 7.92 -41.20
CA ARG A 12 29.97 7.30 -42.38
C ARG A 12 28.46 7.15 -42.26
N HIS A 13 27.91 7.14 -41.03
CA HIS A 13 26.50 6.95 -40.77
C HIS A 13 25.91 8.13 -39.95
N PRO A 14 25.78 9.31 -40.54
CA PRO A 14 25.33 10.53 -39.80
C PRO A 14 23.93 10.40 -39.22
N ASN A 15 23.08 9.50 -39.76
CA ASN A 15 21.72 9.27 -39.30
C ASN A 15 21.63 8.24 -38.18
N PHE A 16 22.75 7.69 -37.70
CA PHE A 16 22.79 6.66 -36.67
C PHE A 16 21.99 7.02 -35.42
N PHE A 17 22.09 8.24 -34.94
CA PHE A 17 21.36 8.72 -33.75
C PHE A 17 19.88 9.01 -34.02
N ASN A 18 19.45 9.11 -35.29
CA ASN A 18 18.02 9.18 -35.62
C ASN A 18 17.39 7.79 -35.51
N ASP A 19 18.13 6.73 -35.81
CA ASP A 19 17.68 5.34 -35.71
C ASP A 19 17.74 4.83 -34.26
N PHE A 20 18.62 5.42 -33.43
CA PHE A 20 18.85 5.05 -32.04
C PHE A 20 18.75 6.27 -31.09
N PRO A 21 17.57 6.91 -30.98
CA PRO A 21 17.40 8.15 -30.19
C PRO A 21 17.60 7.92 -28.67
N THR A 22 17.28 6.73 -28.16
CA THR A 22 17.49 6.36 -26.76
C THR A 22 18.97 6.32 -26.38
N LEU A 23 19.81 5.84 -27.26
CA LEU A 23 21.26 5.83 -27.03
C LEU A 23 21.82 7.24 -26.86
N LEU A 24 21.34 8.21 -27.66
CA LEU A 24 21.76 9.59 -27.55
C LEU A 24 21.29 10.24 -26.23
N ALA A 25 20.11 9.84 -25.73
CA ALA A 25 19.56 10.35 -24.46
C ALA A 25 20.39 9.88 -23.25
N ASP A 26 20.90 8.64 -23.30
CA ASP A 26 21.64 8.02 -22.20
C ASP A 26 23.13 8.33 -22.22
N LEU A 27 23.65 8.85 -23.33
CA LEU A 27 25.07 9.08 -23.54
C LEU A 27 25.55 10.34 -22.77
N HIS A 28 26.39 10.13 -21.75
CA HIS A 28 27.02 11.21 -21.00
C HIS A 28 28.42 11.47 -21.57
N ILE A 29 28.57 12.58 -22.28
CA ILE A 29 29.87 13.00 -22.81
C ILE A 29 30.49 13.99 -21.81
N PRO A 30 31.60 13.65 -21.12
CA PRO A 30 32.27 14.58 -20.22
C PRO A 30 32.85 15.75 -21.02
N HIS A 31 32.65 16.98 -20.51
CA HIS A 31 33.15 18.19 -21.18
C HIS A 31 34.69 18.20 -21.15
N PRO A 32 35.39 18.40 -22.27
CA PRO A 32 36.86 18.36 -22.34
C PRO A 32 37.58 19.45 -21.53
N HIS A 33 36.85 20.47 -21.08
CA HIS A 33 37.40 21.56 -20.28
C HIS A 33 36.59 21.81 -19.04
N GLY A 34 36.95 21.13 -17.95
CA GLY A 34 36.21 20.95 -16.69
C GLY A 34 35.91 22.17 -15.82
N THR A 35 35.94 23.40 -16.30
CA THR A 35 35.69 24.64 -15.49
C THR A 35 35.03 25.79 -16.21
N HIS A 36 34.52 25.64 -17.41
CA HIS A 36 33.96 26.75 -18.18
C HIS A 36 32.42 26.77 -18.16
N ALA A 37 31.86 27.96 -18.28
CA ALA A 37 30.43 28.23 -18.23
C ALA A 37 29.64 27.32 -19.17
N VAL A 38 28.84 26.46 -18.60
CA VAL A 38 27.88 25.58 -19.28
C VAL A 38 26.92 26.44 -20.09
N SER A 39 26.71 26.17 -21.36
CA SER A 39 25.79 26.94 -22.20
C SER A 39 24.36 26.87 -21.65
N MET A 40 23.54 27.89 -21.90
CA MET A 40 22.13 27.89 -21.47
C MET A 40 21.38 26.67 -21.98
N SER A 41 21.60 26.26 -23.21
CA SER A 41 20.98 25.08 -23.82
C SER A 41 21.39 23.80 -23.12
N GLU A 42 22.62 23.67 -22.68
CA GLU A 42 23.13 22.52 -21.96
C GLU A 42 22.53 22.44 -20.55
N ARG A 43 22.38 23.60 -19.86
CA ARG A 43 21.65 23.68 -18.60
C ARG A 43 20.18 23.28 -18.75
N GLN A 44 19.52 23.74 -19.83
CA GLN A 44 18.14 23.35 -20.12
C GLN A 44 18.02 21.86 -20.40
N LEU A 45 18.96 21.27 -21.13
CA LEU A 45 18.96 19.83 -21.41
C LEU A 45 19.11 19.00 -20.13
N ILE A 46 20.03 19.41 -19.24
CA ILE A 46 20.20 18.75 -17.93
C ILE A 46 18.90 18.86 -17.12
N ALA A 47 18.33 20.06 -17.02
CA ALA A 47 17.09 20.26 -16.28
C ALA A 47 15.91 19.46 -16.86
N MET A 48 15.83 19.30 -18.19
CA MET A 48 14.81 18.45 -18.82
C MET A 48 15.03 16.97 -18.53
N ARG A 49 16.27 16.49 -18.57
CA ARG A 49 16.59 15.09 -18.20
C ARG A 49 16.21 14.80 -16.75
N ASP A 50 16.54 15.70 -15.83
CA ASP A 50 16.19 15.56 -14.42
C ASP A 50 14.66 15.54 -14.23
N LYS A 51 13.94 16.39 -14.98
CA LYS A 51 12.48 16.42 -14.97
C LYS A 51 11.87 15.14 -15.52
N VAL A 52 12.40 14.60 -16.62
CA VAL A 52 11.95 13.30 -17.17
C VAL A 52 12.16 12.20 -16.15
N ARG A 53 13.35 12.10 -15.56
CA ARG A 53 13.65 11.09 -14.53
C ARG A 53 12.74 11.20 -13.31
N MET A 54 12.44 12.42 -12.88
CA MET A 54 11.48 12.65 -11.80
C MET A 54 10.07 12.19 -12.18
N LEU A 55 9.63 12.44 -13.42
CA LEU A 55 8.32 12.01 -13.90
C LEU A 55 8.23 10.49 -14.05
N GLU A 56 9.29 9.85 -14.55
CA GLU A 56 9.38 8.38 -14.64
C GLU A 56 9.28 7.74 -13.25
N ASN A 57 9.99 8.28 -12.26
CA ASN A 57 9.90 7.79 -10.87
C ASN A 57 8.48 7.97 -10.31
N LYS A 58 7.84 9.11 -10.56
CA LYS A 58 6.46 9.35 -10.14
C LYS A 58 5.46 8.41 -10.83
N LEU A 59 5.67 8.13 -12.10
CA LEU A 59 4.86 7.17 -12.84
C LEU A 59 5.00 5.76 -12.25
N ALA A 60 6.23 5.33 -11.98
CA ALA A 60 6.48 4.02 -11.34
C ALA A 60 5.79 3.92 -9.97
N GLU A 61 5.88 4.97 -9.14
CA GLU A 61 5.18 5.05 -7.85
C GLU A 61 3.65 4.93 -8.01
N LEU A 62 3.07 5.63 -8.99
CA LEU A 62 1.63 5.56 -9.26
C LEU A 62 1.18 4.19 -9.76
N ILE A 63 1.98 3.53 -10.60
CA ILE A 63 1.71 2.16 -11.04
C ILE A 63 1.72 1.22 -9.85
N GLN A 64 2.73 1.31 -8.98
CA GLN A 64 2.80 0.51 -7.77
C GLN A 64 1.56 0.70 -6.87
N PHE A 65 1.14 1.94 -6.63
CA PHE A 65 -0.09 2.20 -5.85
C PHE A 65 -1.34 1.63 -6.53
N GLY A 66 -1.38 1.64 -7.87
CA GLY A 66 -2.46 1.00 -8.63
C GLY A 66 -2.51 -0.51 -8.38
N GLU A 67 -1.39 -1.19 -8.50
CA GLU A 67 -1.27 -2.64 -8.27
C GLU A 67 -1.61 -3.02 -6.81
N GLU A 68 -1.14 -2.22 -5.83
CA GLU A 68 -1.48 -2.42 -4.42
C GLU A 68 -3.00 -2.25 -4.17
N ASN A 69 -3.62 -1.24 -4.77
CA ASN A 69 -5.05 -0.98 -4.64
C ASN A 69 -5.90 -2.08 -5.29
N ASP A 70 -5.49 -2.57 -6.46
CA ASP A 70 -6.14 -3.69 -7.13
C ASP A 70 -6.04 -4.96 -6.27
N GLY A 71 -4.86 -5.22 -5.69
CA GLY A 71 -4.67 -6.33 -4.75
C GLY A 71 -5.56 -6.25 -3.50
N ILE A 72 -5.79 -5.05 -2.95
CA ILE A 72 -6.73 -4.84 -1.84
C ILE A 72 -8.17 -5.09 -2.32
N SER A 73 -8.53 -4.62 -3.50
CA SER A 73 -9.87 -4.80 -4.07
C SER A 73 -10.21 -6.27 -4.28
N ASP A 74 -9.27 -7.05 -4.80
CA ASP A 74 -9.44 -8.51 -4.98
C ASP A 74 -9.65 -9.23 -3.63
N LYS A 75 -8.89 -8.86 -2.61
CA LYS A 75 -9.04 -9.43 -1.25
C LYS A 75 -10.40 -9.08 -0.65
N LEU A 76 -10.85 -7.84 -0.80
CA LEU A 76 -12.18 -7.41 -0.35
C LEU A 76 -13.29 -8.12 -1.11
N HIS A 77 -13.15 -8.31 -2.41
CA HIS A 77 -14.09 -9.07 -3.20
C HIS A 77 -14.20 -10.52 -2.74
N ALA A 78 -13.06 -11.20 -2.53
CA ALA A 78 -13.03 -12.57 -2.02
C ALA A 78 -13.68 -12.68 -0.63
N LEU A 79 -13.38 -11.74 0.28
CA LEU A 79 -14.05 -11.65 1.59
C LEU A 79 -15.55 -11.48 1.43
N THR A 80 -16.00 -10.56 0.58
CA THR A 80 -17.42 -10.30 0.34
C THR A 80 -18.16 -11.55 -0.13
N LEU A 81 -17.60 -12.29 -1.10
CA LEU A 81 -18.19 -13.54 -1.59
C LEU A 81 -18.30 -14.59 -0.47
N THR A 82 -17.27 -14.70 0.36
CA THR A 82 -17.27 -15.64 1.48
C THR A 82 -18.33 -15.26 2.52
N LEU A 83 -18.48 -13.98 2.84
CA LEU A 83 -19.49 -13.48 3.77
C LEU A 83 -20.92 -13.70 3.22
N LEU A 84 -21.13 -13.48 1.92
CA LEU A 84 -22.43 -13.74 1.29
C LEU A 84 -22.82 -15.22 1.27
N ALA A 85 -21.84 -16.12 1.26
CA ALA A 85 -22.06 -17.56 1.33
C ALA A 85 -22.28 -18.08 2.76
N ALA A 86 -21.97 -17.28 3.78
CA ALA A 86 -22.11 -17.65 5.19
C ALA A 86 -23.59 -17.89 5.56
N ARG A 87 -23.82 -18.96 6.32
CA ARG A 87 -25.18 -19.36 6.73
C ARG A 87 -25.42 -19.22 8.22
N SER A 88 -24.39 -18.97 8.99
CA SER A 88 -24.44 -18.78 10.43
C SER A 88 -23.53 -17.63 10.88
N PRO A 89 -23.77 -17.04 12.06
CA PRO A 89 -22.84 -16.07 12.66
C PRO A 89 -21.43 -16.64 12.85
N GLN A 90 -21.31 -17.93 13.13
CA GLN A 90 -20.03 -18.60 13.27
C GLN A 90 -19.25 -18.65 11.95
N ASP A 91 -19.94 -18.87 10.82
CA ASP A 91 -19.32 -18.83 9.49
C ASP A 91 -18.79 -17.44 9.17
N ILE A 92 -19.52 -16.40 9.55
CA ILE A 92 -19.10 -14.99 9.39
C ILE A 92 -17.80 -14.72 10.17
N VAL A 93 -17.76 -15.13 11.44
CA VAL A 93 -16.57 -14.94 12.29
C VAL A 93 -15.38 -15.72 11.73
N ALA A 94 -15.59 -16.96 11.31
CA ALA A 94 -14.55 -17.80 10.73
C ALA A 94 -14.02 -17.19 9.40
N ALA A 95 -14.91 -16.70 8.55
CA ALA A 95 -14.55 -16.03 7.31
C ALA A 95 -13.71 -14.77 7.56
N LEU A 96 -14.15 -13.91 8.48
CA LEU A 96 -13.40 -12.70 8.87
C LEU A 96 -12.02 -13.06 9.43
N ALA A 97 -11.95 -14.04 10.33
CA ALA A 97 -10.71 -14.53 10.92
C ALA A 97 -9.69 -14.98 9.85
N LEU A 98 -10.18 -15.79 8.91
CA LEU A 98 -9.35 -16.31 7.82
C LEU A 98 -8.85 -15.20 6.91
N HIS A 99 -9.75 -14.36 6.40
CA HIS A 99 -9.38 -13.30 5.45
C HIS A 99 -8.52 -12.20 6.09
N LEU A 100 -8.76 -11.83 7.35
CA LEU A 100 -7.92 -10.86 8.06
C LEU A 100 -6.49 -11.39 8.20
N ARG A 101 -6.32 -12.65 8.59
CA ARG A 101 -5.01 -13.25 8.79
C ARG A 101 -4.28 -13.54 7.49
N GLU A 102 -4.92 -14.26 6.56
CA GLU A 102 -4.27 -14.73 5.33
C GLU A 102 -4.24 -13.65 4.23
N GLY A 103 -5.33 -12.87 4.11
CA GLY A 103 -5.47 -11.86 3.07
C GLY A 103 -4.83 -10.52 3.43
N PHE A 104 -5.06 -10.04 4.65
CA PHE A 104 -4.63 -8.72 5.08
C PHE A 104 -3.45 -8.71 6.07
N ALA A 105 -2.90 -9.90 6.39
CA ALA A 105 -1.80 -10.06 7.34
C ALA A 105 -2.08 -9.42 8.73
N VAL A 106 -3.35 -9.43 9.16
CA VAL A 106 -3.77 -9.00 10.50
C VAL A 106 -3.78 -10.22 11.42
N PRO A 107 -2.73 -10.44 12.25
CA PRO A 107 -2.56 -11.68 12.98
C PRO A 107 -3.57 -11.84 14.13
N HIS A 108 -4.00 -10.74 14.72
CA HIS A 108 -4.87 -10.75 15.88
C HIS A 108 -6.11 -9.88 15.61
N HIS A 109 -7.27 -10.42 15.91
CA HIS A 109 -8.54 -9.72 15.79
C HIS A 109 -9.47 -10.19 16.90
N ALA A 110 -10.36 -9.34 17.34
CA ALA A 110 -11.42 -9.64 18.27
C ALA A 110 -12.71 -9.00 17.78
N ILE A 111 -13.80 -9.76 17.80
CA ILE A 111 -15.12 -9.27 17.42
C ILE A 111 -16.01 -9.43 18.64
N ARG A 112 -16.75 -8.41 18.98
CA ARG A 112 -17.72 -8.40 20.07
C ARG A 112 -19.04 -7.82 19.58
N ALA A 113 -20.12 -8.44 20.00
CA ALA A 113 -21.46 -7.96 19.68
C ALA A 113 -22.29 -7.87 20.96
N TRP A 114 -23.15 -6.88 21.01
CA TRP A 114 -24.10 -6.65 22.13
C TRP A 114 -25.46 -6.25 21.58
N ASN A 115 -26.47 -6.33 22.42
CA ASN A 115 -27.87 -6.11 22.05
C ASN A 115 -28.41 -7.13 21.03
N LEU A 116 -27.84 -8.35 21.02
CA LEU A 116 -28.33 -9.46 20.22
C LEU A 116 -29.57 -10.09 20.89
N PRO A 117 -30.44 -10.72 20.09
CA PRO A 117 -31.53 -11.55 20.64
C PRO A 117 -31.01 -12.64 21.55
N ALA A 118 -31.80 -13.00 22.59
CA ALA A 118 -31.39 -13.95 23.61
C ALA A 118 -30.99 -15.36 23.06
N ASP A 119 -31.50 -15.74 21.90
CA ASP A 119 -31.18 -17.00 21.23
C ASP A 119 -29.83 -17.00 20.52
N SER A 120 -29.15 -15.87 20.45
CA SER A 120 -27.87 -15.71 19.74
C SER A 120 -26.68 -16.03 20.66
N GLN A 121 -26.64 -17.23 21.26
CA GLN A 121 -25.46 -17.69 22.00
C GLN A 121 -24.33 -18.01 21.04
N SER A 122 -23.39 -17.10 20.90
CA SER A 122 -22.19 -17.30 20.09
C SER A 122 -20.96 -16.74 20.82
N ALA A 123 -19.76 -17.12 20.39
CA ALA A 123 -18.50 -16.57 20.89
C ALA A 123 -18.38 -15.02 20.74
N LEU A 124 -19.36 -14.38 20.11
CA LEU A 124 -19.48 -12.93 19.95
C LEU A 124 -20.11 -12.24 21.17
N THR A 125 -20.71 -12.99 22.08
CA THR A 125 -21.53 -12.48 23.19
C THR A 125 -20.80 -12.38 24.52
N ASP A 126 -19.47 -12.50 24.53
CA ASP A 126 -18.68 -12.24 25.73
C ASP A 126 -19.03 -10.85 26.31
N PRO A 127 -19.06 -10.70 27.63
CA PRO A 127 -19.43 -9.44 28.26
C PRO A 127 -18.54 -8.30 27.77
N VAL A 128 -19.17 -7.24 27.30
CA VAL A 128 -18.47 -6.01 26.87
C VAL A 128 -18.62 -4.97 27.96
N PRO A 129 -17.52 -4.43 28.53
CA PRO A 129 -17.55 -3.35 29.49
C PRO A 129 -18.35 -2.15 28.99
N GLN A 130 -19.09 -1.47 29.92
CA GLN A 130 -19.89 -0.32 29.52
C GLN A 130 -19.05 0.80 28.94
N ALA A 131 -17.86 1.04 29.49
CA ALA A 131 -16.92 2.03 28.98
C ALA A 131 -16.51 1.77 27.50
N ALA A 132 -16.33 0.51 27.11
CA ALA A 132 -16.03 0.15 25.72
C ALA A 132 -17.25 0.38 24.81
N ARG A 133 -18.47 0.06 25.26
CA ARG A 133 -19.71 0.34 24.52
C ARG A 133 -19.91 1.85 24.29
N ASP A 134 -19.69 2.67 25.32
CA ASP A 134 -19.83 4.13 25.24
C ASP A 134 -18.79 4.72 24.29
N SER A 135 -17.54 4.21 24.32
CA SER A 135 -16.48 4.63 23.42
C SER A 135 -16.82 4.30 21.97
N VAL A 136 -17.30 3.09 21.70
CA VAL A 136 -17.71 2.67 20.34
C VAL A 136 -18.96 3.45 19.89
N ALA A 137 -19.90 3.75 20.77
CA ALA A 137 -21.08 4.54 20.48
C ALA A 137 -20.72 5.97 20.03
N ALA A 138 -19.69 6.56 20.63
CA ALA A 138 -19.20 7.90 20.29
C ALA A 138 -18.39 7.95 18.98
N MET A 139 -17.92 6.82 18.45
CA MET A 139 -17.15 6.77 17.21
C MET A 139 -18.03 7.05 16.00
N THR A 140 -17.61 7.96 15.14
CA THR A 140 -18.26 8.23 13.85
C THR A 140 -17.53 7.56 12.67
N GLN A 141 -16.28 7.17 12.86
CA GLN A 141 -15.41 6.53 11.88
C GLN A 141 -14.45 5.56 12.56
N PRO A 142 -13.83 4.62 11.82
CA PRO A 142 -12.78 3.76 12.36
C PRO A 142 -11.63 4.57 12.97
N VAL A 143 -11.09 4.08 14.08
CA VAL A 143 -9.96 4.70 14.77
C VAL A 143 -8.79 3.74 14.83
N CYS A 144 -7.61 4.23 14.46
CA CYS A 144 -6.34 3.50 14.55
C CYS A 144 -5.39 4.23 15.49
N GLY A 145 -4.69 3.50 16.35
CA GLY A 145 -3.74 4.11 17.29
C GLY A 145 -2.94 3.10 18.08
N ALA A 146 -2.03 3.62 18.92
CA ALA A 146 -1.19 2.80 19.79
C ALA A 146 -1.93 2.30 21.06
N LEU A 147 -3.10 2.85 21.36
CA LEU A 147 -3.88 2.45 22.51
C LEU A 147 -5.14 1.73 22.06
N ALA A 148 -5.43 0.61 22.71
CA ALA A 148 -6.74 -0.03 22.61
C ALA A 148 -7.81 0.89 23.21
N ILE A 149 -9.04 0.75 22.71
CA ILE A 149 -10.17 1.40 23.32
C ILE A 149 -10.43 0.78 24.68
N ASN A 150 -10.56 1.61 25.69
CA ASN A 150 -10.94 1.29 27.08
C ASN A 150 -11.19 -0.21 27.35
N ASP A 151 -10.27 -0.87 28.04
CA ASP A 151 -10.32 -2.29 28.42
C ASP A 151 -10.43 -3.32 27.26
N ALA A 152 -10.44 -2.89 26.01
CA ALA A 152 -10.47 -3.82 24.87
C ALA A 152 -9.14 -4.56 24.67
N SER A 153 -8.07 -4.15 25.30
CA SER A 153 -6.80 -4.89 25.31
C SER A 153 -6.98 -6.31 25.83
N ASP A 154 -7.82 -6.51 26.83
CA ASP A 154 -8.07 -7.81 27.44
C ASP A 154 -8.73 -8.82 26.48
N TRP A 155 -9.33 -8.33 25.39
CA TRP A 155 -9.95 -9.17 24.36
C TRP A 155 -8.93 -10.01 23.58
N PHE A 156 -7.66 -9.66 23.64
CA PHE A 156 -6.57 -10.36 22.95
C PHE A 156 -5.81 -11.35 23.85
N GLY A 157 -6.20 -11.46 25.13
CA GLY A 157 -5.61 -12.41 26.10
C GLY A 157 -4.11 -12.21 26.27
N GLU A 158 -3.36 -13.32 26.26
CA GLU A 158 -1.90 -13.32 26.52
C GLU A 158 -1.08 -12.52 25.51
N VAL A 159 -1.60 -12.25 24.32
CA VAL A 159 -0.87 -11.49 23.27
C VAL A 159 -1.00 -9.98 23.49
N SER A 160 -1.96 -9.54 24.28
CA SER A 160 -2.26 -8.12 24.50
C SER A 160 -1.04 -7.25 24.86
N PRO A 161 -0.11 -7.66 25.75
CA PRO A 161 1.06 -6.85 26.08
C PRO A 161 2.06 -6.65 24.92
N HIS A 162 1.97 -7.46 23.88
CA HIS A 162 2.87 -7.41 22.73
C HIS A 162 2.30 -6.61 21.55
N LEU A 163 1.03 -6.21 21.63
CA LEU A 163 0.37 -5.44 20.58
C LEU A 163 0.75 -3.96 20.71
N GLN A 164 1.25 -3.38 19.62
CA GLN A 164 1.70 -1.97 19.59
C GLN A 164 0.73 -1.04 18.88
N ALA A 165 -0.16 -1.58 18.07
CA ALA A 165 -1.14 -0.79 17.32
C ALA A 165 -2.46 -1.53 17.24
N PHE A 166 -3.55 -0.77 17.32
CA PHE A 166 -4.91 -1.26 17.30
C PHE A 166 -5.73 -0.49 16.26
N ALA A 167 -6.64 -1.19 15.61
CA ALA A 167 -7.70 -0.58 14.83
C ALA A 167 -9.06 -1.00 15.42
N CYS A 168 -9.93 -0.04 15.64
CA CYS A 168 -11.30 -0.30 16.07
C CYS A 168 -12.28 0.18 15.02
N ILE A 169 -13.19 -0.71 14.64
CA ILE A 169 -14.18 -0.47 13.60
C ILE A 169 -15.57 -0.69 14.20
N PRO A 170 -16.37 0.38 14.39
CA PRO A 170 -17.74 0.25 14.85
C PRO A 170 -18.59 -0.32 13.72
N LEU A 171 -19.13 -1.53 13.91
CA LEU A 171 -20.11 -2.12 13.01
C LEU A 171 -21.50 -1.71 13.50
N ARG A 172 -22.26 -1.05 12.64
CA ARG A 172 -23.61 -0.56 12.93
C ARG A 172 -24.59 -1.12 11.89
N PRO A 173 -25.85 -1.36 12.31
CA PRO A 173 -26.91 -1.72 11.36
C PRO A 173 -27.20 -0.57 10.38
#